data_40bcbe09501eed783f3c487eeee76737
#
_entry.id   40bcbe09501eed783f3c487eeee76737
#
_cell.length_a   1.000
_cell.length_b   1.000
_cell.length_c   1.000
_cell.angle_alpha   90.00
_cell.angle_beta   90.00
_cell.angle_gamma   90.00
#
_symmetry.space_group_name_H-M   'P 1'
#
loop_
_entity.id
_entity.type
_entity.pdbx_description
1 polymer ?
#
loop_
_entity_poly.entity_id
_entity_poly.type
_entity_poly.pdbx_seq_one_letter_code
_entity_poly.pdbx_strand_id
1 'polypeptide(L)'
;LEAKTVLLATGGAGRIFQASTNAFINTGDGLGMAARAGLPLEDMEFWQFHPTGVAGAGVLLTEGCRGEGAILVNSNGERFMERYAPTLKDLAPRDFVSRCMDQEIKEGRGCGPNKDYVLLKLDHLGADTIMKRLPSVHEIGVNFANVDVTREAIPVVPTIHYQMGGIPTNIHGQVVMQKDGDDNTPVQGLY
;
A
#
# COMPACT_ATOMS: atom_id res chain seq x y z
N LEU A 1 -8.30 -34.34 1.64
CA LEU A 1 -7.42 -34.70 0.53
C LEU A 1 -6.09 -35.18 1.11
N GLU A 2 -5.60 -36.32 0.66
CA GLU A 2 -4.24 -36.79 0.92
C GLU A 2 -3.36 -36.43 -0.28
N ALA A 3 -2.21 -35.80 -0.02
CA ALA A 3 -1.24 -35.47 -1.03
C ALA A 3 0.18 -35.62 -0.49
N LYS A 4 1.12 -36.00 -1.37
CA LYS A 4 2.56 -36.06 -1.00
C LYS A 4 3.17 -34.68 -0.87
N THR A 5 2.60 -33.69 -1.54
CA THR A 5 3.08 -32.30 -1.59
C THR A 5 1.89 -31.36 -1.64
N VAL A 6 1.99 -30.27 -0.87
CA VAL A 6 1.01 -29.18 -0.83
C VAL A 6 1.75 -27.87 -1.09
N LEU A 7 1.25 -27.07 -2.01
CA LEU A 7 1.72 -25.72 -2.27
C LEU A 7 0.70 -24.70 -1.73
N LEU A 8 1.13 -23.83 -0.83
CA LEU A 8 0.34 -22.70 -0.35
C LEU A 8 0.53 -21.52 -1.29
N ALA A 9 -0.49 -21.20 -2.08
CA ALA A 9 -0.51 -20.08 -3.00
C ALA A 9 -1.73 -19.17 -2.73
N THR A 10 -1.97 -18.84 -1.45
CA THR A 10 -3.21 -18.23 -0.93
C THR A 10 -3.21 -16.71 -0.98
N GLY A 11 -2.15 -16.08 -1.50
CA GLY A 11 -2.01 -14.62 -1.52
C GLY A 11 -1.74 -14.04 -0.14
N GLY A 12 -1.77 -12.72 -0.05
CA GLY A 12 -1.49 -11.97 1.17
C GLY A 12 -2.69 -11.75 2.09
N ALA A 13 -2.54 -10.82 3.03
CA ALA A 13 -3.55 -10.48 4.03
C ALA A 13 -3.92 -9.00 4.04
N GLY A 14 -3.63 -8.25 2.97
CA GLY A 14 -3.83 -6.79 2.97
C GLY A 14 -5.28 -6.34 3.19
N ARG A 15 -6.27 -7.23 2.98
CA ARG A 15 -7.69 -6.91 3.19
C ARG A 15 -8.15 -7.00 4.64
N ILE A 16 -7.27 -7.29 5.58
CA ILE A 16 -7.56 -7.07 7.02
C ILE A 16 -7.51 -5.57 7.38
N PHE A 17 -6.95 -4.72 6.52
CA PHE A 17 -6.92 -3.26 6.67
C PHE A 17 -8.07 -2.61 5.90
N GLN A 18 -8.59 -1.51 6.42
CA GLN A 18 -9.69 -0.76 5.83
C GLN A 18 -9.32 -0.20 4.44
N ALA A 19 -8.13 0.40 4.31
CA ALA A 19 -7.61 0.93 3.05
C ALA A 19 -6.51 0.00 2.52
N SER A 20 -6.73 -0.60 1.35
CA SER A 20 -5.83 -1.58 0.77
C SER A 20 -5.89 -1.56 -0.76
N THR A 21 -4.72 -1.69 -1.40
CA THR A 21 -4.60 -1.90 -2.85
C THR A 21 -4.75 -3.36 -3.26
N ASN A 22 -4.81 -4.28 -2.29
CA ASN A 22 -4.89 -5.71 -2.54
C ASN A 22 -6.27 -6.13 -3.05
N ALA A 23 -6.32 -7.24 -3.80
CA ALA A 23 -7.56 -7.87 -4.20
C ALA A 23 -8.42 -8.28 -2.98
N PHE A 24 -9.73 -8.27 -3.12
CA PHE A 24 -10.68 -8.59 -2.03
C PHE A 24 -10.48 -9.98 -1.42
N ILE A 25 -9.91 -10.92 -2.19
CA ILE A 25 -9.60 -12.27 -1.75
C ILE A 25 -8.37 -12.38 -0.84
N ASN A 26 -7.57 -11.32 -0.70
CA ASN A 26 -6.35 -11.33 0.11
C ASN A 26 -6.66 -11.10 1.59
N THR A 27 -7.36 -12.07 2.19
CA THR A 27 -7.90 -12.03 3.56
C THR A 27 -7.02 -12.71 4.60
N GLY A 28 -5.85 -13.25 4.19
CA GLY A 28 -4.90 -13.90 5.09
C GLY A 28 -5.25 -15.32 5.47
N ASP A 29 -6.09 -16.00 4.69
CA ASP A 29 -6.55 -17.37 5.01
C ASP A 29 -5.39 -18.35 5.12
N GLY A 30 -4.39 -18.27 4.23
CA GLY A 30 -3.19 -19.13 4.29
C GLY A 30 -2.37 -18.90 5.55
N LEU A 31 -2.20 -17.65 5.98
CA LEU A 31 -1.55 -17.33 7.25
C LEU A 31 -2.32 -17.91 8.44
N GLY A 32 -3.64 -17.75 8.42
CA GLY A 32 -4.51 -18.30 9.47
C GLY A 32 -4.47 -19.82 9.52
N MET A 33 -4.41 -20.50 8.36
CA MET A 33 -4.26 -21.96 8.30
C MET A 33 -2.91 -22.42 8.87
N ALA A 34 -1.81 -21.74 8.47
CA ALA A 34 -0.48 -22.04 8.96
C ALA A 34 -0.37 -21.86 10.49
N ALA A 35 -0.87 -20.73 11.01
CA ALA A 35 -0.89 -20.44 12.43
C ALA A 35 -1.69 -21.49 13.22
N ARG A 36 -2.87 -21.87 12.74
CA ARG A 36 -3.70 -22.93 13.39
C ARG A 36 -3.05 -24.31 13.32
N ALA A 37 -2.23 -24.57 12.31
CA ALA A 37 -1.44 -25.80 12.20
C ALA A 37 -0.19 -25.79 13.10
N GLY A 38 0.07 -24.70 13.82
CA GLY A 38 1.25 -24.57 14.70
C GLY A 38 2.53 -24.21 13.96
N LEU A 39 2.43 -23.73 12.71
CA LEU A 39 3.58 -23.24 11.96
C LEU A 39 3.94 -21.81 12.38
N PRO A 40 5.22 -21.45 12.38
CA PRO A 40 5.65 -20.10 12.70
C PRO A 40 5.20 -19.11 11.62
N LEU A 41 5.05 -17.86 12.03
CA LEU A 41 4.94 -16.71 11.16
C LEU A 41 6.05 -15.74 11.54
N GLU A 42 6.70 -15.12 10.55
CA GLU A 42 7.79 -14.19 10.81
C GLU A 42 7.54 -12.83 10.16
N ASP A 43 8.20 -11.79 10.67
CA ASP A 43 8.20 -10.42 10.15
C ASP A 43 6.79 -9.82 9.93
N MET A 44 5.83 -10.21 10.76
CA MET A 44 4.41 -9.84 10.61
C MET A 44 4.15 -8.34 10.81
N GLU A 45 5.05 -7.60 11.42
CA GLU A 45 5.02 -6.15 11.57
C GLU A 45 5.43 -5.39 10.31
N PHE A 46 6.08 -6.03 9.35
CA PHE A 46 6.59 -5.38 8.15
C PHE A 46 5.52 -5.27 7.06
N TRP A 47 4.68 -4.26 7.19
CA TRP A 47 3.71 -3.84 6.19
C TRP A 47 4.20 -2.59 5.47
N GLN A 48 4.17 -2.61 4.13
CA GLN A 48 4.40 -1.40 3.34
C GLN A 48 3.08 -0.73 3.01
N PHE A 49 2.94 0.53 3.41
CA PHE A 49 1.87 1.40 2.94
C PHE A 49 2.30 2.12 1.67
N HIS A 50 1.40 2.20 0.69
CA HIS A 50 1.58 3.10 -0.45
C HIS A 50 0.89 4.43 -0.13
N PRO A 51 1.58 5.59 -0.31
CA PRO A 51 1.02 6.89 0.07
C PRO A 51 -0.23 7.27 -0.71
N THR A 52 -0.33 6.88 -1.99
CA THR A 52 -1.34 7.38 -2.90
C THR A 52 -2.31 6.30 -3.36
N GLY A 53 -3.10 5.77 -2.42
CA GLY A 53 -4.33 5.05 -2.75
C GLY A 53 -5.51 6.02 -2.83
N VAL A 54 -6.39 5.84 -3.81
CA VAL A 54 -7.63 6.63 -3.92
C VAL A 54 -8.49 6.44 -2.67
N ALA A 55 -8.84 7.53 -1.99
CA ALA A 55 -9.63 7.48 -0.77
C ALA A 55 -10.99 6.80 -1.03
N GLY A 56 -11.38 5.89 -0.16
CA GLY A 56 -12.61 5.10 -0.26
C GLY A 56 -12.53 3.92 -1.24
N ALA A 57 -11.84 4.04 -2.37
CA ALA A 57 -11.72 2.98 -3.38
C ALA A 57 -10.50 2.06 -3.17
N GLY A 58 -9.44 2.55 -2.55
CA GLY A 58 -8.20 1.81 -2.34
C GLY A 58 -7.39 1.54 -3.61
N VAL A 59 -7.80 2.08 -4.77
CA VAL A 59 -7.08 1.88 -6.03
C VAL A 59 -5.76 2.64 -6.02
N LEU A 60 -4.69 1.96 -6.45
CA LEU A 60 -3.35 2.52 -6.47
C LEU A 60 -3.16 3.58 -7.54
N LEU A 61 -2.69 4.75 -7.15
CA LEU A 61 -2.09 5.73 -8.05
C LEU A 61 -0.57 5.55 -8.05
N THR A 62 -0.01 5.34 -9.23
CA THR A 62 1.43 5.07 -9.37
C THR A 62 2.31 6.16 -8.72
N GLU A 63 3.43 5.75 -8.13
CA GLU A 63 4.45 6.68 -7.64
C GLU A 63 4.98 7.62 -8.74
N GLY A 64 4.88 7.19 -10.00
CA GLY A 64 5.20 8.00 -11.18
C GLY A 64 4.48 9.37 -11.19
N CYS A 65 3.28 9.48 -10.58
CA CYS A 65 2.61 10.79 -10.44
C CYS A 65 3.51 11.81 -9.75
N ARG A 66 4.07 11.43 -8.60
CA ARG A 66 4.98 12.30 -7.84
C ARG A 66 6.31 12.50 -8.56
N GLY A 67 6.78 11.48 -9.28
CA GLY A 67 7.95 11.56 -10.16
C GLY A 67 7.78 12.56 -11.30
N GLU A 68 6.57 12.69 -11.86
CA GLU A 68 6.23 13.69 -12.88
C GLU A 68 5.94 15.08 -12.29
N GLY A 69 5.93 15.22 -10.96
CA GLY A 69 5.77 16.50 -10.28
C GLY A 69 4.45 16.71 -9.56
N ALA A 70 3.61 15.67 -9.40
CA ALA A 70 2.43 15.75 -8.56
C ALA A 70 2.82 16.01 -7.09
N ILE A 71 2.03 16.80 -6.39
CA ILE A 71 2.28 17.22 -5.02
C ILE A 71 1.15 16.81 -4.08
N LEU A 72 1.50 16.56 -2.82
CA LEU A 72 0.54 16.29 -1.74
C LEU A 72 0.21 17.59 -1.01
N VAL A 73 -1.07 17.89 -0.87
CA VAL A 73 -1.55 19.08 -0.16
C VAL A 73 -2.60 18.73 0.91
N ASN A 74 -2.55 19.44 2.02
CA ASN A 74 -3.52 19.34 3.10
C ASN A 74 -4.74 20.27 2.89
N SER A 75 -5.66 20.31 3.83
CA SER A 75 -6.86 21.17 3.77
C SER A 75 -6.58 22.66 3.72
N ASN A 76 -5.40 23.09 4.13
CA ASN A 76 -4.97 24.49 4.06
C ASN A 76 -4.34 24.85 2.70
N GLY A 77 -4.27 23.88 1.77
CA GLY A 77 -3.58 24.03 0.49
C GLY A 77 -2.05 24.00 0.61
N GLU A 78 -1.51 23.65 1.77
CA GLU A 78 -0.09 23.57 2.03
C GLU A 78 0.49 22.29 1.43
N ARG A 79 1.60 22.39 0.69
CA ARG A 79 2.45 21.27 0.30
C ARG A 79 3.27 20.81 1.50
N PHE A 80 2.63 20.07 2.40
CA PHE A 80 3.17 19.75 3.73
C PHE A 80 4.47 18.95 3.70
N MET A 81 4.76 18.21 2.62
CA MET A 81 6.02 17.49 2.49
C MET A 81 7.26 18.40 2.44
N GLU A 82 7.13 19.65 2.07
CA GLU A 82 8.24 20.62 2.16
C GLU A 82 8.69 20.89 3.59
N ARG A 83 7.75 20.79 4.55
CA ARG A 83 8.03 20.96 5.98
C ARG A 83 8.67 19.72 6.58
N TYR A 84 8.21 18.51 6.19
CA TYR A 84 8.70 17.26 6.73
C TYR A 84 9.99 16.77 6.07
N ALA A 85 10.15 16.98 4.77
CA ALA A 85 11.29 16.53 3.97
C ALA A 85 11.75 17.63 2.99
N PRO A 86 12.42 18.70 3.44
CA PRO A 86 12.74 19.85 2.61
C PRO A 86 13.51 19.52 1.32
N THR A 87 14.33 18.47 1.34
CA THR A 87 15.16 18.05 0.20
C THR A 87 14.40 17.17 -0.79
N LEU A 88 13.81 16.07 -0.31
CA LEU A 88 13.13 15.07 -1.16
C LEU A 88 11.65 15.39 -1.39
N LYS A 89 11.04 16.17 -0.52
CA LYS A 89 9.64 16.56 -0.58
C LYS A 89 8.73 15.33 -0.81
N ASP A 90 7.85 15.37 -1.78
CA ASP A 90 6.93 14.28 -2.12
C ASP A 90 7.60 13.02 -2.66
N LEU A 91 8.91 13.05 -2.96
CA LEU A 91 9.73 11.91 -3.37
C LEU A 91 10.48 11.25 -2.21
N ALA A 92 10.17 11.61 -0.97
CA ALA A 92 10.67 10.90 0.21
C ALA A 92 10.19 9.43 0.21
N PRO A 93 10.84 8.52 0.97
CA PRO A 93 10.44 7.11 1.06
C PRO A 93 8.97 6.93 1.42
N ARG A 94 8.34 5.89 0.87
CA ARG A 94 6.88 5.63 0.98
C ARG A 94 6.36 5.61 2.41
N ASP A 95 7.10 4.95 3.31
CA ASP A 95 6.77 4.86 4.73
C ASP A 95 6.79 6.23 5.41
N PHE A 96 7.79 7.04 5.08
CA PHE A 96 7.91 8.40 5.62
C PHE A 96 6.77 9.30 5.12
N VAL A 97 6.49 9.30 3.81
CA VAL A 97 5.36 10.07 3.24
C VAL A 97 4.05 9.63 3.86
N SER A 98 3.81 8.32 3.99
CA SER A 98 2.58 7.77 4.59
C SER A 98 2.39 8.22 6.04
N ARG A 99 3.46 8.22 6.85
CA ARG A 99 3.41 8.73 8.24
C ARG A 99 3.15 10.23 8.29
N CYS A 100 3.74 11.02 7.38
CA CYS A 100 3.47 12.45 7.31
C CYS A 100 2.00 12.74 6.94
N MET A 101 1.42 11.98 6.01
CA MET A 101 0.00 12.08 5.66
C MET A 101 -0.90 11.75 6.86
N ASP A 102 -0.60 10.67 7.57
CA ASP A 102 -1.33 10.28 8.79
C ASP A 102 -1.24 11.37 9.87
N GLN A 103 -0.06 11.99 10.02
CA GLN A 103 0.12 13.10 10.95
C GLN A 103 -0.74 14.31 10.57
N GLU A 104 -0.80 14.68 9.28
CA GLU A 104 -1.66 15.78 8.81
C GLU A 104 -3.14 15.50 9.11
N ILE A 105 -3.59 14.26 8.87
CA ILE A 105 -4.96 13.82 9.15
C ILE A 105 -5.26 13.89 10.66
N LYS A 106 -4.39 13.31 11.49
CA LYS A 106 -4.55 13.27 12.96
C LYS A 106 -4.55 14.66 13.60
N GLU A 107 -3.78 15.59 13.06
CA GLU A 107 -3.73 16.99 13.52
C GLU A 107 -4.88 17.86 12.97
N GLY A 108 -5.85 17.26 12.27
CA GLY A 108 -7.05 17.92 11.78
C GLY A 108 -6.86 18.72 10.49
N ARG A 109 -5.70 18.56 9.80
CA ARG A 109 -5.43 19.17 8.49
C ARG A 109 -5.77 18.25 7.31
N GLY A 110 -6.46 17.15 7.57
CA GLY A 110 -7.05 16.32 6.52
C GLY A 110 -8.13 17.08 5.74
N CYS A 111 -8.41 16.59 4.54
CA CYS A 111 -9.41 17.14 3.61
C CYS A 111 -10.73 16.39 3.70
N GLY A 112 -11.79 16.95 3.11
CA GLY A 112 -13.12 16.37 3.07
C GLY A 112 -13.92 16.55 4.35
N PRO A 113 -15.17 16.06 4.36
CA PRO A 113 -16.09 16.27 5.47
C PRO A 113 -15.63 15.58 6.76
N ASN A 114 -14.94 14.45 6.64
CA ASN A 114 -14.42 13.68 7.78
C ASN A 114 -12.96 14.01 8.10
N LYS A 115 -12.28 14.82 7.29
CA LYS A 115 -10.85 15.15 7.42
C LYS A 115 -9.94 13.94 7.43
N ASP A 116 -10.27 12.91 6.65
CA ASP A 116 -9.68 11.58 6.68
C ASP A 116 -8.80 11.24 5.46
N TYR A 117 -8.54 12.22 4.58
CA TYR A 117 -7.64 12.08 3.44
C TYR A 117 -6.84 13.37 3.19
N VAL A 118 -5.85 13.30 2.31
CA VAL A 118 -5.16 14.47 1.74
C VAL A 118 -5.37 14.49 0.22
N LEU A 119 -4.91 15.52 -0.46
CA LEU A 119 -5.11 15.69 -1.90
C LEU A 119 -3.81 15.49 -2.66
N LEU A 120 -3.85 14.68 -3.73
CA LEU A 120 -2.81 14.59 -4.74
C LEU A 120 -3.14 15.53 -5.90
N LYS A 121 -2.37 16.60 -6.05
CA LYS A 121 -2.59 17.66 -7.02
C LYS A 121 -1.68 17.48 -8.23
N LEU A 122 -2.28 17.47 -9.44
CA LEU A 122 -1.60 17.28 -10.72
C LEU A 122 -1.90 18.37 -11.74
N ASP A 123 -3.00 19.14 -11.57
CA ASP A 123 -3.51 20.12 -12.53
C ASP A 123 -2.46 21.15 -12.98
N HIS A 124 -1.51 21.50 -12.11
CA HIS A 124 -0.39 22.41 -12.43
C HIS A 124 0.60 21.85 -13.46
N LEU A 125 0.57 20.55 -13.76
CA LEU A 125 1.39 19.92 -14.81
C LEU A 125 0.87 20.20 -16.22
N GLY A 126 -0.40 20.63 -16.32
CA GLY A 126 -1.11 20.86 -17.57
C GLY A 126 -1.71 19.59 -18.19
N ALA A 127 -2.86 19.74 -18.83
CA ALA A 127 -3.64 18.63 -19.39
C ALA A 127 -2.84 17.77 -20.39
N ASP A 128 -2.07 18.41 -21.28
CA ASP A 128 -1.27 17.71 -22.30
C ASP A 128 -0.22 16.77 -21.67
N THR A 129 0.44 17.23 -20.59
CA THR A 129 1.42 16.41 -19.86
C THR A 129 0.73 15.23 -19.18
N ILE A 130 -0.37 15.47 -18.52
CA ILE A 130 -1.14 14.44 -17.81
C ILE A 130 -1.62 13.36 -18.79
N MET A 131 -2.27 13.78 -19.89
CA MET A 131 -2.80 12.84 -20.88
C MET A 131 -1.71 12.05 -21.61
N LYS A 132 -0.53 12.62 -21.80
CA LYS A 132 0.59 11.96 -22.49
C LYS A 132 1.39 11.03 -21.57
N ARG A 133 1.66 11.44 -20.32
CA ARG A 133 2.58 10.75 -19.41
C ARG A 133 1.87 9.92 -18.32
N LEU A 134 0.65 10.28 -17.97
CA LEU A 134 -0.13 9.70 -16.89
C LEU A 134 -1.57 9.32 -17.32
N PRO A 135 -1.79 8.73 -18.52
CA PRO A 135 -3.15 8.46 -19.01
C PRO A 135 -3.94 7.54 -18.07
N SER A 136 -3.30 6.52 -17.50
CA SER A 136 -3.93 5.61 -16.53
C SER A 136 -4.35 6.32 -15.24
N VAL A 137 -3.65 7.36 -14.84
CA VAL A 137 -3.99 8.16 -13.64
C VAL A 137 -5.24 8.99 -13.90
N HIS A 138 -5.37 9.55 -15.12
CA HIS A 138 -6.60 10.23 -15.51
C HIS A 138 -7.79 9.27 -15.48
N GLU A 139 -7.68 8.08 -16.07
CA GLU A 139 -8.74 7.06 -16.04
C GLU A 139 -9.11 6.65 -14.61
N ILE A 140 -8.13 6.44 -13.73
CA ILE A 140 -8.36 6.12 -12.32
C ILE A 140 -9.08 7.28 -11.61
N GLY A 141 -8.65 8.52 -11.84
CA GLY A 141 -9.29 9.70 -11.26
C GLY A 141 -10.77 9.79 -11.62
N VAL A 142 -11.09 9.64 -12.90
CA VAL A 142 -12.48 9.69 -13.39
C VAL A 142 -13.31 8.52 -12.85
N ASN A 143 -12.79 7.27 -12.96
CA ASN A 143 -13.57 6.08 -12.67
C ASN A 143 -13.72 5.77 -11.17
N PHE A 144 -12.76 6.13 -10.33
CA PHE A 144 -12.73 5.73 -8.93
C PHE A 144 -12.78 6.90 -7.93
N ALA A 145 -12.38 8.11 -8.35
CA ALA A 145 -12.46 9.30 -7.52
C ALA A 145 -13.55 10.28 -8.00
N ASN A 146 -14.12 10.05 -9.18
CA ASN A 146 -15.05 10.97 -9.86
C ASN A 146 -14.44 12.38 -10.04
N VAL A 147 -13.16 12.45 -10.40
CA VAL A 147 -12.35 13.67 -10.49
C VAL A 147 -11.69 13.74 -11.86
N ASP A 148 -11.80 14.89 -12.54
CA ASP A 148 -10.96 15.22 -13.69
C ASP A 148 -9.62 15.74 -13.19
N VAL A 149 -8.59 14.91 -13.21
CA VAL A 149 -7.27 15.21 -12.66
C VAL A 149 -6.53 16.35 -13.36
N THR A 150 -7.03 16.78 -14.53
CA THR A 150 -6.50 17.95 -15.23
C THR A 150 -6.98 19.28 -14.63
N ARG A 151 -7.95 19.23 -13.73
CA ARG A 151 -8.62 20.39 -13.13
C ARG A 151 -8.72 20.31 -11.60
N GLU A 152 -8.80 19.11 -11.07
CA GLU A 152 -9.06 18.87 -9.66
C GLU A 152 -8.05 17.88 -9.08
N ALA A 153 -7.79 18.01 -7.78
CA ALA A 153 -6.89 17.11 -7.07
C ALA A 153 -7.62 15.82 -6.64
N ILE A 154 -6.89 14.71 -6.62
CA ILE A 154 -7.43 13.39 -6.25
C ILE A 154 -7.36 13.22 -4.74
N PRO A 155 -8.44 12.82 -4.05
CA PRO A 155 -8.38 12.41 -2.65
C PRO A 155 -7.59 11.12 -2.48
N VAL A 156 -6.57 11.14 -1.63
CA VAL A 156 -5.67 10.00 -1.40
C VAL A 156 -5.43 9.74 0.09
N VAL A 157 -5.25 8.46 0.41
CA VAL A 157 -4.91 7.99 1.77
C VAL A 157 -3.78 6.97 1.70
N PRO A 158 -2.96 6.83 2.75
CA PRO A 158 -2.06 5.70 2.87
C PRO A 158 -2.85 4.39 2.83
N THR A 159 -2.46 3.48 1.94
CA THR A 159 -3.12 2.18 1.75
C THR A 159 -2.13 1.04 1.92
N ILE A 160 -2.54 -0.06 2.54
CA ILE A 160 -1.75 -1.28 2.56
C ILE A 160 -1.46 -1.73 1.13
N HIS A 161 -0.19 -2.04 0.87
CA HIS A 161 0.29 -2.41 -0.46
C HIS A 161 1.03 -3.75 -0.46
N TYR A 162 2.04 -3.91 0.40
CA TYR A 162 2.80 -5.14 0.58
C TYR A 162 2.81 -5.63 2.01
N GLN A 163 2.69 -6.95 2.15
CA GLN A 163 3.06 -7.71 3.33
C GLN A 163 4.44 -8.33 3.05
N MET A 164 5.47 -7.97 3.84
CA MET A 164 6.82 -8.51 3.67
C MET A 164 6.96 -9.85 4.36
N GLY A 165 6.50 -9.95 5.60
CA GLY A 165 6.51 -11.17 6.39
C GLY A 165 5.44 -12.18 5.98
N GLY A 166 5.37 -13.27 6.71
CA GLY A 166 4.41 -14.34 6.50
C GLY A 166 4.91 -15.69 6.97
N ILE A 167 4.62 -16.74 6.20
CA ILE A 167 5.07 -18.11 6.45
C ILE A 167 6.55 -18.20 6.03
N PRO A 168 7.49 -18.54 6.94
CA PRO A 168 8.91 -18.63 6.61
C PRO A 168 9.19 -19.76 5.64
N THR A 169 10.02 -19.48 4.64
CA THR A 169 10.45 -20.47 3.64
C THR A 169 11.95 -20.39 3.38
N ASN A 170 12.54 -21.53 3.02
CA ASN A 170 13.90 -21.54 2.51
C ASN A 170 13.97 -21.14 1.01
N ILE A 171 15.18 -21.10 0.44
CA ILE A 171 15.42 -20.73 -0.97
C ILE A 171 14.78 -21.68 -1.99
N HIS A 172 14.29 -22.84 -1.56
CA HIS A 172 13.61 -23.83 -2.39
C HIS A 172 12.07 -23.71 -2.26
N GLY A 173 11.58 -22.71 -1.53
CA GLY A 173 10.15 -22.50 -1.27
C GLY A 173 9.55 -23.49 -0.29
N GLN A 174 10.36 -24.29 0.41
CA GLN A 174 9.86 -25.18 1.46
C GLN A 174 9.58 -24.39 2.73
N VAL A 175 8.41 -24.57 3.32
CA VAL A 175 8.09 -23.99 4.63
C VAL A 175 9.08 -24.55 5.66
N VAL A 176 9.61 -23.68 6.52
CA VAL A 176 10.54 -24.04 7.59
C VAL A 176 9.96 -23.75 8.96
N MET A 177 10.45 -24.46 9.97
CA MET A 177 10.09 -24.27 11.37
C MET A 177 11.31 -24.51 12.26
N GLN A 178 11.28 -23.94 13.47
CA GLN A 178 12.27 -24.26 14.47
C GLN A 178 12.09 -25.69 15.00
N LYS A 179 13.15 -26.48 14.92
CA LYS A 179 13.20 -27.81 15.49
C LYS A 179 14.62 -28.13 15.97
N ASP A 180 14.72 -28.63 17.21
CA ASP A 180 15.99 -29.06 17.82
C ASP A 180 17.10 -28.00 17.80
N GLY A 181 16.75 -26.69 17.82
CA GLY A 181 17.65 -25.55 17.78
C GLY A 181 18.07 -25.11 16.35
N ASP A 182 17.51 -25.73 15.31
CA ASP A 182 17.65 -25.31 13.91
C ASP A 182 16.35 -24.59 13.46
N ASP A 183 16.48 -23.32 13.10
CA ASP A 183 15.38 -22.47 12.65
C ASP A 183 14.98 -22.75 11.17
N ASN A 184 15.75 -23.55 10.44
CA ASN A 184 15.57 -23.84 9.02
C ASN A 184 15.15 -25.30 8.73
N THR A 185 14.60 -26.00 9.73
CA THR A 185 14.12 -27.37 9.51
C THR A 185 12.92 -27.38 8.55
N PRO A 186 13.03 -28.02 7.34
CA PRO A 186 11.93 -28.05 6.40
C PRO A 186 10.73 -28.86 6.91
N VAL A 187 9.53 -28.33 6.69
CA VAL A 187 8.27 -29.07 6.89
C VAL A 187 8.06 -29.95 5.66
N GLN A 188 8.09 -31.27 5.90
CA GLN A 188 8.06 -32.26 4.81
C GLN A 188 6.82 -32.11 3.93
N GLY A 189 7.05 -31.88 2.62
CA GLY A 189 5.98 -31.81 1.61
C GLY A 189 5.15 -30.52 1.60
N LEU A 190 5.52 -29.48 2.36
CA LEU A 190 4.82 -28.20 2.40
C LEU A 190 5.67 -27.08 1.77
N TYR A 191 5.04 -26.34 0.82
CA TYR A 191 5.66 -25.28 0.02
C TYR A 191 4.79 -24.03 -0.03
#